data_ffb6e938e5699cd78403e0632ee1531b
#
_entry.id   ffb6e938e5699cd78403e0632ee1531b
#
_cell.length_a   1.000
_cell.length_b   1.000
_cell.length_c   1.000
_cell.angle_alpha   90.00
_cell.angle_beta   90.00
_cell.angle_gamma   90.00
#
_symmetry.space_group_name_H-M   'P 1'
#
loop_
_entity.id
_entity.type
_entity.pdbx_description
1 polymer ?
#
loop_
_entity_poly.entity_id
_entity_poly.type
_entity_poly.pdbx_seq_one_letter_code
_entity_poly.pdbx_strand_id
1 'polypeptide(L)'
;MDNQALIDKINSFERWHYQFELNGILTPIADPNRVNRHMQRRAYFFEPLLQLCGGSLKGKRILDIGCNAGFWSLQAIEAGCDYVLGVDGRDMHVDQAKLVFDTKGIEDERYDFVQGDIFEYDFAQHGEFDIVFYFGLMYHINKPVFLMEKIAAVNSDIVVIDTDLSTLKGPFLEIHHEPLDDPRNAVFNTMVLWPTKQAVAAIARQSGYEVMMLEPKFTDYTGSEAFQSDGRRAFLCAKQSDLSKLAKLAGSLDEEPPSKFIRGIDRVFRKLGVR
;
A
#
# COMPACT_ATOMS: atom_id res chain seq x y z
N MET A 1 -22.42 -21.79 0.92
CA MET A 1 -21.44 -22.89 1.14
C MET A 1 -21.63 -23.41 2.55
N ASP A 2 -21.68 -24.75 2.77
CA ASP A 2 -21.69 -25.30 4.12
C ASP A 2 -20.30 -25.18 4.79
N ASN A 3 -20.26 -25.39 6.12
CA ASN A 3 -19.03 -25.19 6.88
C ASN A 3 -17.90 -26.16 6.49
N GLN A 4 -18.20 -27.40 6.10
CA GLN A 4 -17.16 -28.35 5.70
C GLN A 4 -16.56 -27.96 4.37
N ALA A 5 -17.39 -27.61 3.41
CA ALA A 5 -16.91 -27.13 2.10
C ALA A 5 -16.10 -25.81 2.23
N LEU A 6 -16.47 -24.94 3.18
CA LEU A 6 -15.69 -23.74 3.47
C LEU A 6 -14.31 -24.08 4.08
N ILE A 7 -14.25 -25.00 5.04
CA ILE A 7 -12.99 -25.48 5.64
C ILE A 7 -12.08 -26.07 4.56
N ASP A 8 -12.65 -26.96 3.71
CA ASP A 8 -11.90 -27.59 2.62
C ASP A 8 -11.35 -26.56 1.63
N LYS A 9 -12.16 -25.54 1.29
CA LYS A 9 -11.73 -24.44 0.41
C LYS A 9 -10.64 -23.58 1.05
N ILE A 10 -10.77 -23.20 2.34
CA ILE A 10 -9.76 -22.46 3.09
C ILE A 10 -8.42 -23.23 3.11
N ASN A 11 -8.47 -24.53 3.35
CA ASN A 11 -7.28 -25.39 3.45
C ASN A 11 -6.69 -25.77 2.08
N SER A 12 -7.41 -25.54 0.99
CA SER A 12 -6.89 -25.74 -0.36
C SER A 12 -5.88 -24.67 -0.80
N PHE A 13 -5.87 -23.52 -0.14
CA PHE A 13 -4.87 -22.49 -0.40
C PHE A 13 -3.57 -22.79 0.33
N GLU A 14 -2.46 -22.72 -0.36
CA GLU A 14 -1.12 -22.99 0.16
C GLU A 14 -0.78 -22.11 1.38
N ARG A 15 -1.24 -20.85 1.38
CA ARG A 15 -0.87 -19.87 2.40
C ARG A 15 -1.91 -18.76 2.52
N TRP A 16 -2.09 -18.28 3.77
CA TRP A 16 -2.82 -17.04 4.07
C TRP A 16 -1.86 -16.01 4.68
N HIS A 17 -1.87 -14.82 4.10
CA HIS A 17 -1.08 -13.70 4.62
C HIS A 17 -1.79 -12.96 5.76
N TYR A 18 -3.11 -12.92 5.70
CA TYR A 18 -3.99 -12.32 6.70
C TYR A 18 -4.87 -13.38 7.33
N GLN A 19 -5.27 -13.14 8.60
CA GLN A 19 -6.29 -13.96 9.25
C GLN A 19 -7.66 -13.32 9.06
N PHE A 20 -8.62 -14.13 8.62
CA PHE A 20 -10.02 -13.77 8.51
C PHE A 20 -10.84 -14.71 9.39
N GLU A 21 -11.96 -14.19 9.90
CA GLU A 21 -13.01 -14.99 10.51
C GLU A 21 -14.15 -15.09 9.49
N LEU A 22 -14.45 -16.31 9.05
CA LEU A 22 -15.40 -16.67 8.00
C LEU A 22 -16.43 -17.66 8.59
N ASN A 23 -17.65 -17.20 8.89
CA ASN A 23 -18.70 -18.01 9.52
C ASN A 23 -18.23 -18.76 10.78
N GLY A 24 -17.45 -18.11 11.64
CA GLY A 24 -16.90 -18.71 12.86
C GLY A 24 -15.63 -19.54 12.65
N ILE A 25 -15.12 -19.64 11.41
CA ILE A 25 -13.91 -20.37 11.07
C ILE A 25 -12.79 -19.36 10.84
N LEU A 26 -11.66 -19.51 11.55
CA LEU A 26 -10.48 -18.69 11.32
C LEU A 26 -9.63 -19.27 10.17
N THR A 27 -9.26 -18.43 9.21
CA THR A 27 -8.25 -18.84 8.22
C THR A 27 -6.90 -19.04 8.89
N PRO A 28 -6.10 -20.03 8.44
CA PRO A 28 -4.77 -20.24 9.00
C PRO A 28 -3.88 -19.03 8.70
N ILE A 29 -2.94 -18.74 9.62
CA ILE A 29 -1.91 -17.74 9.40
C ILE A 29 -0.55 -18.35 9.75
N ALA A 30 0.43 -18.20 8.86
CA ALA A 30 1.73 -18.83 9.02
C ALA A 30 2.53 -18.28 10.23
N ASP A 31 2.27 -17.03 10.62
CA ASP A 31 2.92 -16.36 11.75
C ASP A 31 1.86 -15.64 12.60
N PRO A 32 1.52 -16.17 13.80
CA PRO A 32 0.54 -15.57 14.70
C PRO A 32 0.85 -14.12 15.10
N ASN A 33 2.12 -13.71 15.13
CA ASN A 33 2.53 -12.33 15.45
C ASN A 33 2.02 -11.33 14.40
N ARG A 34 1.71 -11.79 13.20
CA ARG A 34 1.17 -10.93 12.13
C ARG A 34 -0.26 -10.47 12.38
N VAL A 35 -1.05 -11.17 13.18
CA VAL A 35 -2.39 -10.71 13.56
C VAL A 35 -2.28 -9.37 14.28
N ASN A 36 -1.42 -9.29 15.31
CA ASN A 36 -1.15 -8.04 16.02
C ASN A 36 -0.62 -6.94 15.09
N ARG A 37 0.32 -7.28 14.20
CA ARG A 37 0.86 -6.36 13.20
C ARG A 37 -0.24 -5.71 12.35
N HIS A 38 -1.23 -6.48 11.88
CA HIS A 38 -2.29 -5.93 11.04
C HIS A 38 -3.20 -4.99 11.81
N MET A 39 -3.51 -5.29 13.06
CA MET A 39 -4.28 -4.41 13.94
C MET A 39 -3.52 -3.11 14.25
N GLN A 40 -2.22 -3.18 14.53
CA GLN A 40 -1.37 -2.02 14.75
C GLN A 40 -1.29 -1.13 13.49
N ARG A 41 -1.14 -1.75 12.31
CA ARG A 41 -1.13 -1.02 11.02
C ARG A 41 -2.48 -0.35 10.76
N ARG A 42 -3.60 -1.00 11.11
CA ARG A 42 -4.93 -0.40 10.99
C ARG A 42 -5.00 0.90 11.82
N ALA A 43 -4.60 0.87 13.07
CA ALA A 43 -4.55 2.07 13.92
C ALA A 43 -3.56 3.13 13.41
N TYR A 44 -2.46 2.70 12.76
CA TYR A 44 -1.36 3.56 12.36
C TYR A 44 -1.66 4.40 11.11
N PHE A 45 -2.27 3.84 10.08
CA PHE A 45 -2.53 4.56 8.83
C PHE A 45 -3.99 4.52 8.35
N PHE A 46 -4.75 3.48 8.69
CA PHE A 46 -6.14 3.38 8.24
C PHE A 46 -7.07 4.26 9.08
N GLU A 47 -6.91 4.30 10.41
CA GLU A 47 -7.67 5.23 11.25
C GLU A 47 -7.38 6.71 10.93
N PRO A 48 -6.11 7.14 10.71
CA PRO A 48 -5.84 8.48 10.19
C PRO A 48 -6.49 8.77 8.83
N LEU A 49 -6.53 7.81 7.91
CA LEU A 49 -7.28 7.94 6.67
C LEU A 49 -8.77 8.19 6.95
N LEU A 50 -9.38 7.42 7.84
CA LEU A 50 -10.79 7.62 8.23
C LEU A 50 -11.02 9.01 8.85
N GLN A 51 -10.11 9.48 9.72
CA GLN A 51 -10.19 10.83 10.28
C GLN A 51 -10.14 11.90 9.19
N LEU A 52 -9.27 11.73 8.20
CA LEU A 52 -9.16 12.64 7.06
C LEU A 52 -10.47 12.69 6.24
N CYS A 53 -11.14 11.54 6.12
CA CYS A 53 -12.42 11.38 5.41
C CYS A 53 -13.67 11.66 6.30
N GLY A 54 -13.50 12.22 7.49
CA GLY A 54 -14.63 12.55 8.38
C GLY A 54 -15.21 11.35 9.13
N GLY A 55 -14.46 10.27 9.30
CA GLY A 55 -14.81 9.09 10.09
C GLY A 55 -15.46 7.94 9.28
N SER A 56 -15.65 8.10 7.96
CA SER A 56 -16.27 7.08 7.08
C SER A 56 -15.73 7.20 5.67
N LEU A 57 -15.77 6.09 4.93
CA LEU A 57 -15.46 6.05 3.49
C LEU A 57 -16.70 6.05 2.60
N LYS A 58 -17.87 6.40 3.17
CA LYS A 58 -19.13 6.50 2.40
C LYS A 58 -18.97 7.47 1.21
N GLY A 59 -19.47 7.07 0.05
CA GLY A 59 -19.33 7.82 -1.20
C GLY A 59 -17.97 7.68 -1.87
N LYS A 60 -17.06 6.85 -1.34
CA LYS A 60 -15.70 6.68 -1.85
C LYS A 60 -15.54 5.43 -2.69
N ARG A 61 -14.81 5.56 -3.79
CA ARG A 61 -14.34 4.47 -4.65
C ARG A 61 -12.85 4.25 -4.39
N ILE A 62 -12.46 2.99 -4.21
CA ILE A 62 -11.11 2.63 -3.77
C ILE A 62 -10.45 1.70 -4.78
N LEU A 63 -9.18 1.94 -5.07
CA LEU A 63 -8.30 1.02 -5.79
C LEU A 63 -7.29 0.44 -4.81
N ASP A 64 -7.28 -0.90 -4.67
CA ASP A 64 -6.34 -1.65 -3.81
C ASP A 64 -5.33 -2.38 -4.71
N ILE A 65 -4.12 -1.83 -4.85
CA ILE A 65 -3.07 -2.35 -5.75
C ILE A 65 -2.19 -3.32 -4.99
N GLY A 66 -2.13 -4.58 -5.47
CA GLY A 66 -1.52 -5.68 -4.74
C GLY A 66 -2.39 -6.09 -3.56
N CYS A 67 -3.69 -6.27 -3.82
CA CYS A 67 -4.73 -6.44 -2.79
C CYS A 67 -4.59 -7.71 -1.95
N ASN A 68 -3.76 -8.67 -2.38
CA ASN A 68 -3.62 -9.97 -1.73
C ASN A 68 -4.99 -10.62 -1.50
N ALA A 69 -5.26 -11.21 -0.34
CA ALA A 69 -6.56 -11.80 0.02
C ALA A 69 -7.66 -10.76 0.37
N GLY A 70 -7.52 -9.49 -0.03
CA GLY A 70 -8.54 -8.47 0.13
C GLY A 70 -8.73 -7.92 1.54
N PHE A 71 -7.73 -8.05 2.43
CA PHE A 71 -7.87 -7.59 3.83
C PHE A 71 -8.17 -6.10 3.93
N TRP A 72 -7.40 -5.26 3.24
CA TRP A 72 -7.60 -3.81 3.27
C TRP A 72 -8.84 -3.38 2.48
N SER A 73 -9.14 -4.08 1.41
CA SER A 73 -10.41 -3.94 0.67
C SER A 73 -11.61 -4.19 1.58
N LEU A 74 -11.56 -5.26 2.41
CA LEU A 74 -12.63 -5.56 3.38
C LEU A 74 -12.72 -4.45 4.45
N GLN A 75 -11.60 -3.97 4.99
CA GLN A 75 -11.61 -2.85 5.94
C GLN A 75 -12.26 -1.59 5.33
N ALA A 76 -12.05 -1.35 4.04
CA ALA A 76 -12.69 -0.23 3.33
C ALA A 76 -14.20 -0.42 3.18
N ILE A 77 -14.65 -1.62 2.83
CA ILE A 77 -16.09 -1.98 2.75
C ILE A 77 -16.76 -1.80 4.12
N GLU A 78 -16.12 -2.30 5.19
CA GLU A 78 -16.62 -2.17 6.57
C GLU A 78 -16.65 -0.70 7.04
N ALA A 79 -15.76 0.14 6.51
CA ALA A 79 -15.77 1.60 6.74
C ALA A 79 -16.78 2.34 5.86
N GLY A 80 -17.51 1.63 5.00
CA GLY A 80 -18.65 2.13 4.23
C GLY A 80 -18.31 2.63 2.83
N CYS A 81 -17.16 2.31 2.23
CA CYS A 81 -16.87 2.71 0.85
C CYS A 81 -17.92 2.12 -0.11
N ASP A 82 -18.18 2.81 -1.20
CA ASP A 82 -19.20 2.41 -2.16
C ASP A 82 -18.70 1.27 -3.06
N TYR A 83 -17.41 1.30 -3.41
CA TYR A 83 -16.83 0.32 -4.32
C TYR A 83 -15.32 0.14 -4.07
N VAL A 84 -14.83 -1.08 -4.22
CA VAL A 84 -13.40 -1.37 -4.24
C VAL A 84 -13.02 -2.23 -5.44
N LEU A 85 -11.98 -1.80 -6.17
CA LEU A 85 -11.28 -2.62 -7.15
C LEU A 85 -9.98 -3.13 -6.51
N GLY A 86 -9.84 -4.45 -6.36
CA GLY A 86 -8.60 -5.09 -5.95
C GLY A 86 -7.89 -5.72 -7.15
N VAL A 87 -6.62 -5.40 -7.35
CA VAL A 87 -5.79 -5.99 -8.41
C VAL A 87 -4.58 -6.67 -7.80
N ASP A 88 -4.36 -7.95 -8.11
CA ASP A 88 -3.18 -8.70 -7.67
C ASP A 88 -2.62 -9.54 -8.83
N GLY A 89 -1.30 -9.76 -8.82
CA GLY A 89 -0.64 -10.54 -9.87
C GLY A 89 -0.81 -12.07 -9.73
N ARG A 90 -1.37 -12.55 -8.61
CA ARG A 90 -1.52 -13.97 -8.31
C ARG A 90 -2.97 -14.40 -8.22
N ASP A 91 -3.36 -15.41 -8.99
CA ASP A 91 -4.70 -16.02 -8.97
C ASP A 91 -5.12 -16.44 -7.56
N MET A 92 -4.20 -17.07 -6.82
CA MET A 92 -4.45 -17.53 -5.45
C MET A 92 -4.95 -16.38 -4.55
N HIS A 93 -4.35 -15.21 -4.63
CA HIS A 93 -4.74 -14.05 -3.83
C HIS A 93 -6.12 -13.54 -4.23
N VAL A 94 -6.40 -13.46 -5.52
CA VAL A 94 -7.70 -13.05 -6.07
C VAL A 94 -8.80 -14.02 -5.64
N ASP A 95 -8.54 -15.33 -5.73
CA ASP A 95 -9.48 -16.37 -5.31
C ASP A 95 -9.74 -16.33 -3.80
N GLN A 96 -8.71 -16.05 -2.99
CA GLN A 96 -8.86 -15.84 -1.55
C GLN A 96 -9.72 -14.61 -1.26
N ALA A 97 -9.49 -13.49 -1.95
CA ALA A 97 -10.27 -12.26 -1.76
C ALA A 97 -11.73 -12.49 -2.11
N LYS A 98 -12.04 -13.15 -3.24
CA LYS A 98 -13.40 -13.53 -3.63
C LYS A 98 -14.06 -14.42 -2.58
N LEU A 99 -13.36 -15.47 -2.11
CA LEU A 99 -13.90 -16.35 -1.04
C LEU A 99 -14.24 -15.57 0.24
N VAL A 100 -13.40 -14.62 0.63
CA VAL A 100 -13.64 -13.77 1.81
C VAL A 100 -14.90 -12.94 1.62
N PHE A 101 -15.03 -12.24 0.49
CA PHE A 101 -16.14 -11.33 0.22
C PHE A 101 -17.46 -12.09 0.05
N ASP A 102 -17.46 -13.19 -0.71
CA ASP A 102 -18.63 -14.07 -0.87
C ASP A 102 -19.11 -14.61 0.48
N THR A 103 -18.17 -15.09 1.34
CA THR A 103 -18.53 -15.65 2.64
C THR A 103 -19.05 -14.58 3.61
N LYS A 104 -18.56 -13.34 3.50
CA LYS A 104 -19.03 -12.17 4.25
C LYS A 104 -20.35 -11.61 3.72
N GLY A 105 -20.86 -12.11 2.59
CA GLY A 105 -22.10 -11.65 1.97
C GLY A 105 -22.02 -10.22 1.45
N ILE A 106 -20.84 -9.79 0.99
CA ILE A 106 -20.68 -8.47 0.34
C ILE A 106 -21.34 -8.53 -1.05
N GLU A 107 -22.14 -7.54 -1.36
CA GLU A 107 -22.84 -7.43 -2.65
C GLU A 107 -21.85 -7.30 -3.82
N ASP A 108 -22.08 -8.06 -4.90
CA ASP A 108 -21.16 -8.16 -6.05
C ASP A 108 -20.87 -6.81 -6.73
N GLU A 109 -21.83 -5.88 -6.67
CA GLU A 109 -21.69 -4.54 -7.25
C GLU A 109 -20.74 -3.63 -6.47
N ARG A 110 -20.35 -4.03 -5.27
CA ARG A 110 -19.50 -3.25 -4.38
C ARG A 110 -18.02 -3.57 -4.50
N TYR A 111 -17.66 -4.61 -5.23
CA TYR A 111 -16.25 -4.96 -5.40
C TYR A 111 -15.96 -5.63 -6.73
N ASP A 112 -14.70 -5.58 -7.10
CA ASP A 112 -14.15 -6.41 -8.17
C ASP A 112 -12.73 -6.84 -7.78
N PHE A 113 -12.42 -8.13 -7.97
CA PHE A 113 -11.07 -8.66 -7.76
C PHE A 113 -10.55 -9.28 -9.05
N VAL A 114 -9.43 -8.72 -9.54
CA VAL A 114 -8.88 -9.05 -10.85
C VAL A 114 -7.43 -9.50 -10.73
N GLN A 115 -7.12 -10.63 -11.36
CA GLN A 115 -5.73 -11.02 -11.56
C GLN A 115 -5.17 -10.22 -12.73
N GLY A 116 -4.03 -9.55 -12.50
CA GLY A 116 -3.40 -8.75 -13.56
C GLY A 116 -2.04 -8.20 -13.19
N ASP A 117 -1.24 -7.93 -14.22
CA ASP A 117 -0.02 -7.16 -14.07
C ASP A 117 -0.36 -5.68 -13.85
N ILE A 118 -0.03 -5.12 -12.70
CA ILE A 118 -0.30 -3.73 -12.34
C ILE A 118 0.33 -2.71 -13.30
N PHE A 119 1.36 -3.09 -14.03
CA PHE A 119 1.98 -2.21 -15.02
C PHE A 119 1.22 -2.17 -16.34
N GLU A 120 0.54 -3.28 -16.70
CA GLU A 120 -0.21 -3.41 -17.95
C GLU A 120 -1.72 -3.19 -17.77
N TYR A 121 -2.27 -3.50 -16.59
CA TYR A 121 -3.70 -3.40 -16.32
C TYR A 121 -4.20 -1.98 -16.48
N ASP A 122 -5.28 -1.80 -17.26
CA ASP A 122 -5.91 -0.49 -17.46
C ASP A 122 -6.88 -0.17 -16.31
N PHE A 123 -6.44 0.59 -15.32
CA PHE A 123 -7.29 1.03 -14.21
C PHE A 123 -8.40 1.98 -14.67
N ALA A 124 -8.17 2.75 -15.75
CA ALA A 124 -9.10 3.80 -16.21
C ALA A 124 -10.43 3.24 -16.71
N GLN A 125 -10.47 1.97 -17.14
CA GLN A 125 -11.72 1.32 -17.55
C GLN A 125 -12.78 1.23 -16.43
N HIS A 126 -12.35 1.35 -15.16
CA HIS A 126 -13.22 1.36 -13.98
C HIS A 126 -13.59 2.78 -13.51
N GLY A 127 -13.16 3.83 -14.23
CA GLY A 127 -13.36 5.22 -13.85
C GLY A 127 -12.33 5.70 -12.80
N GLU A 128 -12.65 6.84 -12.17
CA GLU A 128 -11.78 7.43 -11.14
C GLU A 128 -11.99 6.80 -9.77
N PHE A 129 -10.92 6.85 -8.96
CA PHE A 129 -10.90 6.40 -7.58
C PHE A 129 -10.55 7.57 -6.65
N ASP A 130 -11.33 7.73 -5.57
CA ASP A 130 -11.04 8.74 -4.55
C ASP A 130 -9.79 8.41 -3.76
N ILE A 131 -9.59 7.12 -3.47
CA ILE A 131 -8.51 6.63 -2.61
C ILE A 131 -7.81 5.46 -3.29
N VAL A 132 -6.48 5.44 -3.21
CA VAL A 132 -5.68 4.28 -3.65
C VAL A 132 -4.91 3.72 -2.47
N PHE A 133 -5.01 2.41 -2.27
CA PHE A 133 -4.18 1.64 -1.35
C PHE A 133 -2.98 1.08 -2.09
N TYR A 134 -1.79 1.43 -1.61
CA TYR A 134 -0.50 1.01 -2.15
C TYR A 134 0.32 0.40 -1.01
N PHE A 135 -0.18 -0.73 -0.49
CA PHE A 135 0.31 -1.34 0.75
C PHE A 135 1.20 -2.55 0.50
N GLY A 136 2.43 -2.49 1.02
CA GLY A 136 3.36 -3.61 0.97
C GLY A 136 3.81 -4.01 -0.43
N LEU A 137 3.81 -3.09 -1.38
CA LEU A 137 4.08 -3.39 -2.78
C LEU A 137 5.24 -2.57 -3.37
N MET A 138 5.44 -1.31 -2.95
CA MET A 138 6.40 -0.41 -3.60
C MET A 138 7.83 -0.96 -3.63
N TYR A 139 8.23 -1.69 -2.60
CA TYR A 139 9.56 -2.29 -2.49
C TYR A 139 9.68 -3.66 -3.21
N HIS A 140 8.58 -4.20 -3.76
CA HIS A 140 8.55 -5.42 -4.56
C HIS A 140 8.55 -5.17 -6.07
N ILE A 141 8.72 -3.94 -6.51
CA ILE A 141 8.64 -3.56 -7.92
C ILE A 141 9.90 -2.85 -8.40
N ASN A 142 10.10 -2.84 -9.72
CA ASN A 142 11.23 -2.18 -10.37
C ASN A 142 10.88 -0.89 -11.13
N LYS A 143 9.60 -0.47 -11.13
CA LYS A 143 9.11 0.73 -11.83
C LYS A 143 8.21 1.60 -10.91
N PRO A 144 8.68 1.99 -9.70
CA PRO A 144 7.83 2.69 -8.73
C PRO A 144 7.37 4.08 -9.22
N VAL A 145 8.18 4.78 -10.02
CA VAL A 145 7.81 6.09 -10.61
C VAL A 145 6.68 5.90 -11.61
N PHE A 146 6.83 4.98 -12.55
CA PHE A 146 5.80 4.68 -13.56
C PHE A 146 4.47 4.25 -12.94
N LEU A 147 4.51 3.38 -11.90
CA LEU A 147 3.28 2.97 -11.23
C LEU A 147 2.60 4.15 -10.52
N MET A 148 3.37 5.04 -9.89
CA MET A 148 2.81 6.23 -9.25
C MET A 148 2.17 7.20 -10.25
N GLU A 149 2.73 7.34 -11.45
CA GLU A 149 2.12 8.10 -12.55
C GLU A 149 0.81 7.45 -13.03
N LYS A 150 0.76 6.12 -13.18
CA LYS A 150 -0.48 5.38 -13.49
C LYS A 150 -1.55 5.58 -12.41
N ILE A 151 -1.17 5.49 -11.15
CA ILE A 151 -2.06 5.75 -10.00
C ILE A 151 -2.60 7.19 -10.09
N ALA A 152 -1.72 8.17 -10.28
CA ALA A 152 -2.10 9.57 -10.32
C ALA A 152 -3.07 9.91 -11.47
N ALA A 153 -3.02 9.17 -12.58
CA ALA A 153 -3.90 9.35 -13.72
C ALA A 153 -5.36 8.95 -13.45
N VAL A 154 -5.61 8.06 -12.48
CA VAL A 154 -6.96 7.55 -12.13
C VAL A 154 -7.40 7.91 -10.71
N ASN A 155 -6.52 8.56 -9.93
CA ASN A 155 -6.83 8.95 -8.56
C ASN A 155 -7.18 10.42 -8.45
N SER A 156 -8.32 10.72 -7.85
CA SER A 156 -8.81 12.09 -7.69
C SER A 156 -8.22 12.81 -6.47
N ASP A 157 -7.85 12.08 -5.38
CA ASP A 157 -7.39 12.73 -4.15
C ASP A 157 -6.31 11.95 -3.38
N ILE A 158 -6.64 10.86 -2.68
CA ILE A 158 -5.78 10.28 -1.66
C ILE A 158 -5.06 9.02 -2.15
N VAL A 159 -3.76 8.92 -1.89
CA VAL A 159 -2.99 7.67 -1.95
C VAL A 159 -2.41 7.39 -0.58
N VAL A 160 -2.62 6.18 -0.06
CA VAL A 160 -1.97 5.71 1.16
C VAL A 160 -0.91 4.69 0.79
N ILE A 161 0.35 4.99 1.10
CA ILE A 161 1.49 4.11 0.82
C ILE A 161 1.97 3.53 2.14
N ASP A 162 2.17 2.21 2.23
CA ASP A 162 2.87 1.56 3.33
C ASP A 162 3.96 0.67 2.74
N THR A 163 5.22 0.97 3.00
CA THR A 163 6.35 0.35 2.30
C THR A 163 7.55 0.12 3.20
N ASP A 164 8.29 -0.96 2.94
CA ASP A 164 9.64 -1.12 3.47
C ASP A 164 10.56 -0.08 2.82
N LEU A 165 11.58 0.32 3.58
CA LEU A 165 12.46 1.43 3.23
C LEU A 165 13.93 1.00 3.25
N SER A 166 14.69 1.52 2.29
CA SER A 166 16.14 1.58 2.39
C SER A 166 16.58 2.56 3.48
N THR A 167 17.63 2.21 4.21
CA THR A 167 18.23 3.03 5.25
C THR A 167 19.26 4.03 4.73
N LEU A 168 19.48 4.09 3.43
CA LEU A 168 20.34 5.08 2.78
C LEU A 168 19.82 6.50 3.04
N LYS A 169 20.71 7.47 3.11
CA LYS A 169 20.38 8.87 3.32
C LYS A 169 20.23 9.60 1.98
N GLY A 170 19.12 10.32 1.81
CA GLY A 170 18.78 11.05 0.60
C GLY A 170 17.76 10.33 -0.28
N PRO A 171 17.37 10.88 -1.44
CA PRO A 171 16.33 10.32 -2.31
C PRO A 171 16.90 9.22 -3.23
N PHE A 172 17.01 7.99 -2.74
CA PHE A 172 17.56 6.86 -3.48
C PHE A 172 16.56 5.72 -3.63
N LEU A 173 16.73 4.95 -4.70
CA LEU A 173 16.14 3.65 -4.94
C LEU A 173 17.28 2.63 -4.90
N GLU A 174 17.28 1.76 -3.89
CA GLU A 174 18.31 0.74 -3.70
C GLU A 174 17.91 -0.54 -4.40
N ILE A 175 18.82 -1.13 -5.18
CA ILE A 175 18.56 -2.37 -5.92
C ILE A 175 18.66 -3.55 -4.96
N HIS A 176 17.58 -4.35 -4.93
CA HIS A 176 17.51 -5.63 -4.24
C HIS A 176 17.09 -6.74 -5.19
N HIS A 177 17.29 -7.99 -4.79
CA HIS A 177 16.83 -9.16 -5.51
C HIS A 177 15.93 -10.02 -4.63
N GLU A 178 14.79 -10.43 -5.19
CA GLU A 178 13.83 -11.31 -4.54
C GLU A 178 13.67 -12.61 -5.33
N PRO A 179 13.66 -13.78 -4.67
CA PRO A 179 13.28 -15.04 -5.32
C PRO A 179 11.79 -15.03 -5.66
N LEU A 180 11.44 -15.56 -6.85
CA LEU A 180 10.04 -15.56 -7.34
C LEU A 180 9.19 -16.70 -6.78
N ASP A 181 9.79 -17.67 -6.11
CA ASP A 181 9.13 -18.82 -5.50
C ASP A 181 8.46 -18.53 -4.14
N ASP A 182 8.77 -17.38 -3.50
CA ASP A 182 8.04 -16.93 -2.31
C ASP A 182 6.81 -16.10 -2.72
N PRO A 183 5.58 -16.50 -2.36
CA PRO A 183 4.37 -15.78 -2.73
C PRO A 183 4.24 -14.39 -2.10
N ARG A 184 5.15 -13.99 -1.23
CA ARG A 184 5.23 -12.63 -0.66
C ARG A 184 6.03 -11.67 -1.52
N ASN A 185 6.87 -12.19 -2.40
CA ASN A 185 7.82 -11.43 -3.19
C ASN A 185 7.22 -10.94 -4.51
N ALA A 186 8.04 -10.24 -5.31
CA ALA A 186 7.70 -9.81 -6.64
C ALA A 186 7.14 -10.96 -7.51
N VAL A 187 6.21 -10.65 -8.41
CA VAL A 187 5.54 -11.67 -9.25
C VAL A 187 6.37 -11.97 -10.51
N PHE A 188 6.89 -10.93 -11.16
CA PHE A 188 7.47 -11.05 -12.51
C PHE A 188 8.96 -10.75 -12.59
N ASN A 189 9.53 -10.07 -11.60
CA ASN A 189 10.91 -9.60 -11.66
C ASN A 189 11.67 -9.91 -10.38
N THR A 190 12.84 -10.51 -10.49
CA THR A 190 13.73 -10.72 -9.34
C THR A 190 14.39 -9.44 -8.85
N MET A 191 14.59 -8.45 -9.73
CA MET A 191 15.15 -7.16 -9.37
C MET A 191 14.03 -6.21 -8.91
N VAL A 192 14.15 -5.70 -7.69
CA VAL A 192 13.22 -4.76 -7.06
C VAL A 192 13.97 -3.53 -6.55
N LEU A 193 13.23 -2.44 -6.30
CA LEU A 193 13.79 -1.17 -5.87
C LEU A 193 13.23 -0.76 -4.51
N TRP A 194 14.06 -0.79 -3.48
CA TRP A 194 13.70 -0.31 -2.15
C TRP A 194 13.87 1.21 -2.07
N PRO A 195 12.81 1.97 -1.86
CA PRO A 195 12.90 3.42 -1.76
C PRO A 195 13.41 3.85 -0.38
N THR A 196 14.13 4.97 -0.33
CA THR A 196 14.30 5.72 0.93
C THR A 196 13.02 6.53 1.21
N LYS A 197 12.80 7.00 2.45
CA LYS A 197 11.65 7.85 2.79
C LYS A 197 11.58 9.12 1.92
N GLN A 198 12.73 9.69 1.58
CA GLN A 198 12.82 10.86 0.70
C GLN A 198 12.47 10.53 -0.76
N ALA A 199 12.82 9.32 -1.22
CA ALA A 199 12.44 8.88 -2.57
C ALA A 199 10.94 8.67 -2.70
N VAL A 200 10.28 8.04 -1.70
CA VAL A 200 8.81 7.92 -1.66
C VAL A 200 8.15 9.31 -1.77
N ALA A 201 8.58 10.26 -0.93
CA ALA A 201 8.04 11.60 -0.94
C ALA A 201 8.30 12.34 -2.26
N ALA A 202 9.49 12.19 -2.86
CA ALA A 202 9.82 12.81 -4.13
C ALA A 202 8.96 12.27 -5.29
N ILE A 203 8.79 10.94 -5.36
CA ILE A 203 7.96 10.27 -6.38
C ILE A 203 6.50 10.71 -6.28
N ALA A 204 5.94 10.74 -5.07
CA ALA A 204 4.56 11.18 -4.87
C ALA A 204 4.36 12.68 -5.19
N ARG A 205 5.28 13.55 -4.75
CA ARG A 205 5.25 14.99 -5.08
C ARG A 205 5.37 15.27 -6.57
N GLN A 206 6.22 14.51 -7.28
CA GLN A 206 6.34 14.59 -8.75
C GLN A 206 5.01 14.27 -9.44
N SER A 207 4.20 13.40 -8.85
CA SER A 207 2.88 13.01 -9.34
C SER A 207 1.73 13.94 -8.85
N GLY A 208 2.07 15.08 -8.24
CA GLY A 208 1.12 16.13 -7.87
C GLY A 208 0.49 16.02 -6.47
N TYR A 209 1.07 15.21 -5.57
CA TYR A 209 0.55 15.04 -4.21
C TYR A 209 1.31 15.89 -3.19
N GLU A 210 0.60 16.46 -2.22
CA GLU A 210 1.16 16.78 -0.91
C GLU A 210 1.44 15.46 -0.17
N VAL A 211 2.51 15.40 0.64
CA VAL A 211 2.96 14.15 1.28
C VAL A 211 3.22 14.36 2.76
N MET A 212 2.58 13.52 3.58
CA MET A 212 2.83 13.39 5.00
C MET A 212 3.30 11.95 5.30
N MET A 213 4.51 11.79 5.84
CA MET A 213 4.93 10.53 6.44
C MET A 213 4.35 10.45 7.85
N LEU A 214 3.80 9.30 8.20
CA LEU A 214 3.27 9.05 9.54
C LEU A 214 4.36 8.49 10.47
N GLU A 215 4.35 8.92 11.72
CA GLU A 215 5.23 8.37 12.76
C GLU A 215 4.53 7.21 13.49
N PRO A 216 5.08 5.97 13.48
CA PRO A 216 4.47 4.84 14.15
C PRO A 216 4.55 4.99 15.67
N LYS A 217 3.43 4.74 16.35
CA LYS A 217 3.33 4.76 17.82
C LYS A 217 2.66 3.46 18.27
N PHE A 218 3.34 2.33 18.00
CA PHE A 218 2.81 1.03 18.37
C PHE A 218 3.01 0.77 19.86
N THR A 219 2.05 0.11 20.48
CA THR A 219 2.15 -0.35 21.86
C THR A 219 2.98 -1.63 21.98
N ASP A 220 3.05 -2.39 20.88
CA ASP A 220 3.80 -3.64 20.77
C ASP A 220 4.35 -3.76 19.35
N TYR A 221 5.65 -3.85 19.20
CA TYR A 221 6.33 -3.98 17.91
C TYR A 221 6.58 -5.43 17.48
N THR A 222 6.08 -6.43 18.22
CA THR A 222 6.21 -7.85 17.85
C THR A 222 5.64 -8.11 16.46
N GLY A 223 6.45 -8.67 15.56
CA GLY A 223 6.11 -8.84 14.15
C GLY A 223 6.04 -7.55 13.34
N SER A 224 6.46 -6.42 13.93
CA SER A 224 6.44 -5.07 13.33
C SER A 224 7.75 -4.30 13.56
N GLU A 225 8.85 -5.03 13.77
CA GLU A 225 10.16 -4.49 14.14
C GLU A 225 10.70 -3.49 13.11
N ALA A 226 10.34 -3.68 11.83
CA ALA A 226 10.72 -2.77 10.75
C ALA A 226 10.18 -1.34 10.94
N PHE A 227 9.03 -1.17 11.62
CA PHE A 227 8.52 0.16 11.98
C PHE A 227 9.33 0.81 13.11
N GLN A 228 9.88 0.02 14.03
CA GLN A 228 10.71 0.50 15.13
C GLN A 228 12.09 0.95 14.64
N SER A 229 12.64 0.28 13.63
CA SER A 229 14.00 0.51 13.09
C SER A 229 14.05 1.48 11.90
N ASP A 230 13.02 2.28 11.64
CA ASP A 230 12.90 3.11 10.44
C ASP A 230 12.88 2.33 9.09
N GLY A 231 12.86 1.01 9.13
CA GLY A 231 12.85 0.16 7.95
C GLY A 231 11.49 0.06 7.26
N ARG A 232 10.42 0.64 7.83
CA ARG A 232 9.07 0.70 7.24
C ARG A 232 8.31 1.91 7.71
N ARG A 233 7.61 2.59 6.78
CA ARG A 233 6.74 3.75 7.07
C ARG A 233 5.51 3.75 6.20
N ALA A 234 4.48 4.43 6.70
CA ALA A 234 3.31 4.80 5.91
C ALA A 234 3.33 6.29 5.57
N PHE A 235 2.76 6.61 4.40
CA PHE A 235 2.64 7.95 3.87
C PHE A 235 1.19 8.19 3.47
N LEU A 236 0.64 9.33 3.88
CA LEU A 236 -0.59 9.88 3.32
C LEU A 236 -0.19 10.90 2.25
N CYS A 237 -0.69 10.69 1.06
CA CYS A 237 -0.47 11.56 -0.09
C CYS A 237 -1.82 12.10 -0.55
N ALA A 238 -1.97 13.42 -0.73
CA ALA A 238 -3.24 14.02 -1.09
C ALA A 238 -3.08 15.11 -2.15
N LYS A 239 -4.06 15.20 -3.07
CA LYS A 239 -4.17 16.28 -4.05
C LYS A 239 -5.07 17.41 -3.56
N GLN A 240 -6.12 17.07 -2.82
CA GLN A 240 -7.17 18.01 -2.40
C GLN A 240 -7.40 18.00 -0.89
N SER A 241 -7.26 16.85 -0.23
CA SER A 241 -7.45 16.70 1.21
C SER A 241 -6.37 17.42 2.00
N ASP A 242 -6.79 18.15 3.04
CA ASP A 242 -5.91 18.93 3.92
C ASP A 242 -5.23 18.01 4.96
N LEU A 243 -3.99 17.64 4.69
CA LEU A 243 -3.18 16.79 5.58
C LEU A 243 -2.83 17.48 6.90
N SER A 244 -2.89 18.82 7.00
CA SER A 244 -2.58 19.54 8.24
C SER A 244 -3.47 19.14 9.42
N LYS A 245 -4.68 18.62 9.15
CA LYS A 245 -5.59 18.04 10.15
C LYS A 245 -4.96 16.89 10.95
N LEU A 246 -3.96 16.25 10.38
CA LEU A 246 -3.23 15.12 10.97
C LEU A 246 -1.80 15.46 11.41
N ALA A 247 -1.44 16.74 11.48
CA ALA A 247 -0.07 17.20 11.77
C ALA A 247 0.55 16.59 13.04
N LYS A 248 -0.26 16.23 14.05
CA LYS A 248 0.21 15.55 15.27
C LYS A 248 0.72 14.12 15.06
N LEU A 249 0.43 13.52 13.90
CA LEU A 249 0.84 12.18 13.50
C LEU A 249 2.02 12.21 12.53
N ALA A 250 2.44 13.39 12.09
CA ALA A 250 3.53 13.54 11.14
C ALA A 250 4.87 13.14 11.75
N GLY A 251 5.61 12.31 11.00
CA GLY A 251 7.02 12.03 11.21
C GLY A 251 7.91 13.00 10.42
N SER A 252 9.21 12.99 10.70
CA SER A 252 10.16 13.85 10.02
C SER A 252 10.58 13.24 8.67
N LEU A 253 10.23 13.96 7.60
CA LEU A 253 10.87 13.81 6.29
C LEU A 253 12.06 14.78 6.26
N ASP A 254 13.14 14.52 7.04
CA ASP A 254 14.31 15.38 7.01
C ASP A 254 14.72 15.64 5.56
N GLU A 255 14.43 16.82 5.07
CA GLU A 255 15.03 17.36 3.86
C GLU A 255 16.47 17.73 4.26
N GLU A 256 17.38 16.76 4.19
CA GLU A 256 18.79 17.15 4.16
C GLU A 256 18.94 18.07 2.94
N PRO A 257 19.43 19.29 3.11
CA PRO A 257 19.68 20.17 1.97
C PRO A 257 20.58 19.40 0.99
N PRO A 258 20.36 19.55 -0.34
CA PRO A 258 21.12 18.83 -1.35
C PRO A 258 22.61 18.90 -1.00
N SER A 259 23.27 17.74 -0.98
CA SER A 259 24.64 17.60 -0.53
C SER A 259 25.50 18.71 -1.14
N LYS A 260 26.55 19.15 -0.43
CA LYS A 260 27.49 20.18 -0.95
C LYS A 260 27.97 19.84 -2.37
N PHE A 261 27.99 18.55 -2.70
CA PHE A 261 28.33 18.02 -4.02
C PHE A 261 27.31 18.42 -5.10
N ILE A 262 25.99 18.26 -4.87
CA ILE A 262 24.92 18.67 -5.80
C ILE A 262 24.91 20.20 -5.96
N ARG A 263 25.11 20.97 -4.86
CA ARG A 263 25.25 22.43 -4.94
C ARG A 263 26.49 22.85 -5.74
N GLY A 264 27.56 22.06 -5.69
CA GLY A 264 28.77 22.26 -6.48
C GLY A 264 28.52 22.05 -7.97
N ILE A 265 27.81 21.00 -8.33
CA ILE A 265 27.43 20.67 -9.70
C ILE A 265 26.51 21.76 -10.28
N ASP A 266 25.45 22.14 -9.59
CA ASP A 266 24.55 23.24 -10.01
C ASP A 266 25.31 24.55 -10.22
N ARG A 267 26.29 24.86 -9.40
CA ARG A 267 27.12 26.06 -9.52
C ARG A 267 28.04 25.98 -10.72
N VAL A 268 28.51 24.81 -11.09
CA VAL A 268 29.32 24.56 -12.30
C VAL A 268 28.47 24.68 -13.54
N PHE A 269 27.29 24.04 -13.60
CA PHE A 269 26.37 24.11 -14.74
C PHE A 269 25.86 25.53 -14.97
N ARG A 270 25.51 26.30 -13.93
CA ARG A 270 25.14 27.71 -14.06
C ARG A 270 26.30 28.57 -14.60
N LYS A 271 27.55 28.27 -14.21
CA LYS A 271 28.73 28.97 -14.76
C LYS A 271 29.02 28.62 -16.21
N LEU A 272 28.62 27.41 -16.66
CA LEU A 272 28.79 26.95 -18.03
C LEU A 272 27.60 27.34 -18.94
N GLY A 273 26.58 28.05 -18.41
CA GLY A 273 25.42 28.49 -19.20
C GLY A 273 24.51 27.34 -19.65
N VAL A 274 24.64 26.16 -19.07
CA VAL A 274 23.77 25.01 -19.33
C VAL A 274 22.57 25.13 -18.39
N ARG A 275 21.36 25.28 -18.98
CA ARG A 275 20.08 25.25 -18.26
C ARG A 275 19.52 23.85 -18.23
#